data_c38a843777774300dabfc7a28cec6433
#
_entry.id   c38a843777774300dabfc7a28cec6433
#
_cell.length_a   1.000
_cell.length_b   1.000
_cell.length_c   1.000
_cell.angle_alpha   90.00
_cell.angle_beta   90.00
_cell.angle_gamma   90.00
#
_symmetry.space_group_name_H-M   'P 1'
#
loop_
_entity.id
_entity.type
_entity.pdbx_description
1 polymer ?
#
loop_
_entity_poly.entity_id
_entity_poly.type
_entity_poly.pdbx_seq_one_letter_code
_entity_poly.pdbx_strand_id
1 'polypeptide(L)'
;MEVQAMSKNVRISPRKVRLLLNPLKGRSIDEAVAILRNLPMPVARKVEKIVKSAAANAENNYSLDIDSLRIKSAIANEGPRLRRFRAGARGRAKPWTRRYSHITIVVEDR
;
A
#
# COMPACT_ATOMS: atom_id res chain seq x y z
N MET A 1 14.47 3.92 15.28
CA MET A 1 14.43 4.77 14.07
C MET A 1 13.36 4.27 13.13
N GLU A 2 12.60 5.17 12.57
CA GLU A 2 11.53 4.84 11.64
C GLU A 2 11.95 5.20 10.22
N VAL A 3 11.68 4.31 9.28
CA VAL A 3 11.96 4.52 7.86
C VAL A 3 10.70 4.23 7.08
N GLN A 4 10.39 5.07 6.11
CA GLN A 4 9.17 4.92 5.34
C GLN A 4 9.43 4.74 3.85
N ALA A 5 8.47 4.11 3.18
CA ALA A 5 8.34 4.11 1.73
C ALA A 5 6.91 4.44 1.37
N MET A 6 6.73 5.18 0.30
CA MET A 6 5.41 5.62 -0.15
C MET A 6 5.25 5.37 -1.64
N SER A 7 4.06 4.94 -2.04
CA SER A 7 3.68 4.89 -3.45
C SER A 7 2.43 5.75 -3.63
N LYS A 8 2.52 6.72 -4.53
CA LYS A 8 1.41 7.64 -4.82
C LYS A 8 0.61 7.17 -6.03
N ASN A 9 -0.65 7.53 -6.07
CA ASN A 9 -1.53 7.33 -7.23
C ASN A 9 -1.69 5.85 -7.63
N VAL A 10 -1.83 4.98 -6.65
CA VAL A 10 -2.13 3.57 -6.88
C VAL A 10 -3.60 3.44 -7.27
N ARG A 11 -3.87 2.74 -8.37
CA ARG A 11 -5.22 2.66 -8.97
C ARG A 11 -6.13 1.68 -8.23
N ILE A 12 -6.43 2.00 -6.98
CA ILE A 12 -7.35 1.21 -6.15
C ILE A 12 -7.92 2.13 -5.07
N SER A 13 -9.14 1.90 -4.63
CA SER A 13 -9.71 2.70 -3.55
C SER A 13 -9.00 2.42 -2.23
N PRO A 14 -8.83 3.44 -1.35
CA PRO A 14 -8.19 3.25 -0.05
C PRO A 14 -8.86 2.18 0.79
N ARG A 15 -10.18 2.09 0.73
CA ARG A 15 -10.96 1.11 1.49
C ARG A 15 -10.54 -0.33 1.18
N LYS A 16 -10.32 -0.64 -0.10
CA LYS A 16 -9.89 -1.97 -0.53
C LYS A 16 -8.46 -2.28 -0.11
N VAL A 17 -7.57 -1.28 -0.23
CA VAL A 17 -6.16 -1.43 0.17
C VAL A 17 -6.04 -1.67 1.66
N ARG A 18 -6.82 -0.98 2.47
CA ARG A 18 -6.77 -1.12 3.94
C ARG A 18 -7.02 -2.54 4.40
N LEU A 19 -7.81 -3.31 3.67
CA LEU A 19 -8.03 -4.74 3.98
C LEU A 19 -6.75 -5.55 3.85
N LEU A 20 -5.84 -5.16 2.93
CA LEU A 20 -4.55 -5.81 2.77
C LEU A 20 -3.53 -5.32 3.80
N LEU A 21 -3.62 -4.07 4.22
CA LEU A 21 -2.63 -3.45 5.09
C LEU A 21 -2.82 -3.82 6.57
N ASN A 22 -4.05 -4.00 7.01
CA ASN A 22 -4.33 -4.27 8.41
C ASN A 22 -3.60 -5.50 8.98
N PRO A 23 -3.52 -6.65 8.27
CA PRO A 23 -2.79 -7.80 8.78
C PRO A 23 -1.27 -7.61 8.87
N LEU A 24 -0.72 -6.59 8.20
CA LEU A 24 0.72 -6.39 8.13
C LEU A 24 1.29 -5.67 9.35
N LYS A 25 0.47 -4.95 10.09
CA LYS A 25 0.92 -4.15 11.24
C LYS A 25 1.52 -5.05 12.32
N GLY A 26 2.71 -4.69 12.79
CA GLY A 26 3.42 -5.46 13.82
C GLY A 26 4.14 -6.69 13.32
N ARG A 27 4.06 -7.01 12.03
CA ARG A 27 4.72 -8.17 11.44
C ARG A 27 6.14 -7.84 11.03
N SER A 28 7.00 -8.87 11.02
CA SER A 28 8.33 -8.73 10.42
C SER A 28 8.21 -8.59 8.91
N ILE A 29 9.30 -8.16 8.26
CA ILE A 29 9.31 -8.00 6.81
C ILE A 29 9.03 -9.33 6.11
N ASP A 30 9.68 -10.43 6.55
CA ASP A 30 9.49 -11.74 5.94
C ASP A 30 8.05 -12.25 6.06
N GLU A 31 7.44 -12.06 7.23
CA GLU A 31 6.04 -12.45 7.44
C GLU A 31 5.09 -11.63 6.56
N ALA A 32 5.32 -10.33 6.47
CA ALA A 32 4.50 -9.44 5.64
C ALA A 32 4.58 -9.83 4.16
N VAL A 33 5.78 -10.08 3.65
CA VAL A 33 5.99 -10.50 2.27
C VAL A 33 5.30 -11.85 2.01
N ALA A 34 5.41 -12.80 2.94
CA ALA A 34 4.76 -14.10 2.80
C ALA A 34 3.23 -13.96 2.73
N ILE A 35 2.64 -13.14 3.58
CA ILE A 35 1.20 -12.87 3.56
C ILE A 35 0.78 -12.30 2.21
N LEU A 36 1.50 -11.30 1.71
CA LEU A 36 1.16 -10.64 0.45
C LEU A 36 1.32 -11.56 -0.76
N ARG A 37 2.32 -12.42 -0.77
CA ARG A 37 2.55 -13.37 -1.87
C ARG A 37 1.43 -14.39 -2.01
N ASN A 38 0.79 -14.75 -0.93
CA ASN A 38 -0.29 -15.73 -0.93
C ASN A 38 -1.66 -15.16 -1.30
N LEU A 39 -1.75 -13.84 -1.45
CA LEU A 39 -2.99 -13.18 -1.83
C LEU A 39 -3.14 -13.15 -3.36
N PRO A 40 -4.31 -13.51 -3.90
CA PRO A 40 -4.52 -13.54 -5.36
C PRO A 40 -4.74 -12.17 -5.98
N MET A 41 -4.78 -11.11 -5.19
CA MET A 41 -5.09 -9.75 -5.66
C MET A 41 -3.87 -9.10 -6.31
N PRO A 42 -4.01 -8.49 -7.51
CA PRO A 42 -2.87 -7.83 -8.16
C PRO A 42 -2.27 -6.69 -7.33
N VAL A 43 -3.07 -5.96 -6.56
CA VAL A 43 -2.57 -4.88 -5.72
C VAL A 43 -1.64 -5.37 -4.62
N ALA A 44 -1.77 -6.62 -4.20
CA ALA A 44 -0.87 -7.21 -3.20
C ALA A 44 0.59 -7.19 -3.68
N ARG A 45 0.84 -7.32 -4.98
CA ARG A 45 2.19 -7.24 -5.54
C ARG A 45 2.76 -5.83 -5.44
N LYS A 46 1.92 -4.79 -5.58
CA LYS A 46 2.35 -3.40 -5.40
C LYS A 46 2.68 -3.11 -3.94
N VAL A 47 1.87 -3.60 -3.02
CA VAL A 47 2.14 -3.44 -1.58
C VAL A 47 3.41 -4.18 -1.19
N GLU A 48 3.65 -5.38 -1.72
CA GLU A 48 4.89 -6.13 -1.51
C GLU A 48 6.12 -5.31 -1.92
N LYS A 49 6.06 -4.65 -3.07
CA LYS A 49 7.15 -3.79 -3.54
C LYS A 49 7.40 -2.62 -2.59
N ILE A 50 6.33 -2.02 -2.04
CA ILE A 50 6.47 -0.91 -1.09
C ILE A 50 7.14 -1.40 0.20
N VAL A 51 6.74 -2.56 0.70
CA VAL A 51 7.37 -3.17 1.90
C VAL A 51 8.85 -3.42 1.66
N LYS A 52 9.21 -4.01 0.53
CA LYS A 52 10.60 -4.26 0.15
C LYS A 52 11.38 -2.96 -0.01
N SER A 53 10.76 -1.92 -0.56
CA SER A 53 11.37 -0.61 -0.70
C SER A 53 11.68 0.01 0.66
N ALA A 54 10.75 -0.08 1.61
CA ALA A 54 10.98 0.42 2.96
C ALA A 54 12.14 -0.31 3.65
N ALA A 55 12.18 -1.64 3.51
CA ALA A 55 13.27 -2.44 4.06
C ALA A 55 14.63 -2.08 3.42
N ALA A 56 14.66 -1.91 2.11
CA ALA A 56 15.87 -1.51 1.39
C ALA A 56 16.34 -0.11 1.81
N ASN A 57 15.41 0.84 2.01
CA ASN A 57 15.75 2.18 2.49
C ASN A 57 16.38 2.11 3.89
N ALA A 58 15.84 1.28 4.77
CA ALA A 58 16.38 1.11 6.11
C ALA A 58 17.80 0.51 6.08
N GLU A 59 18.01 -0.50 5.25
CA GLU A 59 19.33 -1.14 5.12
C GLU A 59 20.35 -0.22 4.48
N ASN A 60 20.03 0.39 3.34
CA ASN A 60 21.00 1.13 2.54
C ASN A 60 21.29 2.53 3.08
N ASN A 61 20.28 3.21 3.63
CA ASN A 61 20.45 4.60 4.09
C ASN A 61 20.80 4.73 5.57
N TYR A 62 20.42 3.73 6.38
CA TYR A 62 20.58 3.79 7.83
C TYR A 62 21.29 2.59 8.41
N SER A 63 21.78 1.67 7.56
CA SER A 63 22.53 0.47 7.96
C SER A 63 21.79 -0.41 8.97
N LEU A 64 20.48 -0.43 8.91
CA LEU A 64 19.66 -1.26 9.79
C LEU A 64 19.60 -2.70 9.26
N ASP A 65 19.52 -3.65 10.19
CA ASP A 65 19.39 -5.07 9.84
C ASP A 65 17.93 -5.38 9.47
N ILE A 66 17.70 -5.91 8.28
CA ILE A 66 16.37 -6.27 7.80
C ILE A 66 15.69 -7.24 8.76
N ASP A 67 16.41 -8.17 9.34
CA ASP A 67 15.85 -9.18 10.25
C ASP A 67 15.30 -8.58 11.54
N SER A 68 15.76 -7.38 11.91
CA SER A 68 15.28 -6.67 13.10
C SER A 68 14.13 -5.70 12.80
N LEU A 69 13.73 -5.55 11.53
CA LEU A 69 12.69 -4.60 11.13
C LEU A 69 11.29 -5.18 11.32
N ARG A 70 10.38 -4.30 11.73
CA ARG A 70 8.95 -4.60 11.80
C ARG A 70 8.17 -3.49 11.11
N ILE A 71 6.99 -3.83 10.63
CA ILE A 71 6.07 -2.83 10.11
C ILE A 71 5.38 -2.15 11.30
N LYS A 72 5.71 -0.88 11.50
CA LYS A 72 5.06 -0.07 12.54
C LYS A 72 3.68 0.38 12.12
N SER A 73 3.55 0.89 10.90
CA SER A 73 2.28 1.33 10.37
C SER A 73 2.20 1.08 8.86
N ALA A 74 1.00 0.88 8.40
CA ALA A 74 0.67 0.71 6.99
C ALA A 74 -0.61 1.49 6.75
N ILE A 75 -0.52 2.58 5.98
CA ILE A 75 -1.59 3.55 5.82
C ILE A 75 -1.92 3.70 4.36
N ALA A 76 -3.22 3.72 4.05
CA ALA A 76 -3.73 4.08 2.73
C ALA A 76 -4.56 5.34 2.86
N ASN A 77 -4.12 6.43 2.26
CA ASN A 77 -4.84 7.69 2.21
C ASN A 77 -5.47 7.89 0.84
N GLU A 78 -6.52 8.70 0.80
CA GLU A 78 -7.15 9.04 -0.46
C GLU A 78 -6.20 9.86 -1.34
N GLY A 79 -6.05 9.41 -2.59
CA GLY A 79 -5.39 10.17 -3.63
C GLY A 79 -6.39 10.97 -4.45
N PRO A 80 -5.98 11.48 -5.62
CA PRO A 80 -6.89 12.22 -6.48
C PRO A 80 -8.05 11.36 -6.95
N ARG A 81 -9.20 12.00 -7.17
CA ARG A 81 -10.37 11.35 -7.73
C ARG A 81 -10.58 11.86 -9.14
N LEU A 82 -10.75 10.92 -10.07
CA LEU A 82 -11.09 11.26 -11.45
C LEU A 82 -12.58 11.03 -11.64
N ARG A 83 -13.29 12.10 -11.97
CA ARG A 83 -14.71 12.01 -12.29
C ARG A 83 -14.88 11.68 -13.76
N ARG A 84 -15.71 10.70 -14.05
CA ARG A 84 -16.03 10.27 -15.39
C ARG A 84 -17.54 10.14 -15.54
N PHE A 85 -17.99 10.15 -16.78
CA PHE A 85 -19.40 9.98 -17.11
C PHE A 85 -19.57 8.80 -18.05
N ARG A 86 -20.59 8.02 -17.80
CA ARG A 86 -20.98 6.92 -18.68
C ARG A 86 -22.39 7.19 -19.19
N ALA A 87 -22.72 6.71 -20.37
CA ALA A 87 -24.06 6.75 -20.88
C ALA A 87 -24.97 5.92 -19.95
N GLY A 88 -26.02 6.55 -19.46
CA GLY A 88 -27.03 5.90 -18.65
C GLY A 88 -28.29 5.59 -19.47
N ALA A 89 -29.34 5.10 -18.79
CA ALA A 89 -30.63 4.85 -19.42
C ALA A 89 -31.20 6.11 -20.03
N ARG A 90 -31.83 6.00 -21.21
CA ARG A 90 -32.51 7.10 -21.90
C ARG A 90 -31.60 8.30 -22.20
N GLY A 91 -30.31 8.05 -22.51
CA GLY A 91 -29.37 9.10 -22.89
C GLY A 91 -28.90 9.99 -21.75
N ARG A 92 -29.19 9.67 -20.51
CA ARG A 92 -28.69 10.42 -19.35
C ARG A 92 -27.25 10.06 -19.07
N ALA A 93 -26.44 11.08 -18.72
CA ALA A 93 -25.07 10.85 -18.25
C ALA A 93 -25.11 10.27 -16.83
N LYS A 94 -24.35 9.20 -16.61
CA LYS A 94 -24.23 8.55 -15.31
C LYS A 94 -22.85 8.82 -14.75
N PRO A 95 -22.71 9.61 -13.67
CA PRO A 95 -21.41 9.92 -13.11
C PRO A 95 -20.82 8.69 -12.40
N TRP A 96 -19.51 8.53 -12.51
CA TRP A 96 -18.76 7.56 -11.72
C TRP A 96 -17.40 8.15 -11.40
N THR A 97 -16.78 7.66 -10.33
CA THR A 97 -15.52 8.18 -9.81
C THR A 97 -14.47 7.09 -9.79
N ARG A 98 -13.31 7.37 -10.38
CA ARG A 98 -12.15 6.50 -10.25
C ARG A 98 -11.30 7.02 -9.10
N ARG A 99 -11.07 6.17 -8.12
CA ARG A 99 -10.33 6.53 -6.91
C ARG A 99 -8.92 5.99 -6.96
N TYR A 100 -8.00 6.75 -6.36
CA TYR A 100 -6.60 6.38 -6.21
C TYR A 100 -6.23 6.43 -4.74
N SER A 101 -5.16 5.73 -4.39
CA SER A 101 -4.66 5.68 -3.02
C SER A 101 -3.19 6.07 -2.97
N HIS A 102 -2.80 6.69 -1.87
CA HIS A 102 -1.40 6.86 -1.49
C HIS A 102 -1.12 5.87 -0.36
N ILE A 103 -0.19 4.96 -0.60
CA ILE A 103 0.15 3.89 0.35
C ILE A 103 1.49 4.22 1.00
N THR A 104 1.51 4.26 2.33
CA THR A 104 2.73 4.52 3.10
C THR A 104 2.97 3.35 4.04
N ILE A 105 4.16 2.78 3.98
CA ILE A 105 4.62 1.73 4.88
C ILE A 105 5.76 2.31 5.72
N VAL A 106 5.62 2.27 7.04
CA VAL A 106 6.65 2.68 7.98
C VAL A 106 7.19 1.44 8.68
N VAL A 107 8.49 1.27 8.62
CA VAL A 107 9.19 0.19 9.32
C VAL A 107 10.05 0.78 10.42
N GLU A 108 10.27 0.00 11.48
CA GLU A 108 11.14 0.41 12.57
C GLU A 108 12.01 -0.77 13.02
N ASP A 109 13.18 -0.49 13.56
CA ASP A 109 14.01 -1.48 14.21
C ASP A 109 13.54 -1.69 15.67
N ARG A 110 13.84 -2.86 16.17
CA ARG A 110 13.56 -3.19 17.57
C ARG A 110 14.63 -2.64 18.51
#